data_07c4f9aba4819c18759850356433dc2e
#
_entry.id   07c4f9aba4819c18759850356433dc2e
#
_cell.length_a   1.000
_cell.length_b   1.000
_cell.length_c   1.000
_cell.angle_alpha   90.00
_cell.angle_beta   90.00
_cell.angle_gamma   90.00
#
_symmetry.space_group_name_H-M   'P 1'
#
loop_
_entity.id
_entity.type
_entity.pdbx_description
1 polymer ?
#
loop_
_entity_poly.entity_id
_entity_poly.type
_entity_poly.pdbx_seq_one_letter_code
_entity_poly.pdbx_strand_id
1 'polypeptide(L)'
;RQMCIRDRISTLGNVPEVVAWLKKKPSYGKVLGNENENTMHRGQAEGRIKRSFYADFSKLYRFSNMEQRNFLDTYFRRYEITCLKNIVQAILSDSPTLADVSDYEEAFAKHSAFPLKKAASADSMETLVSVLSDTPYGDVLRKVAGSGSTTLFDYEFALDMFYFRDLWKRVRKELKKEDREAVLESVGVTIDTLNLQWIYRAKRYY
;
A
#
# COMPACT_ATOMS: atom_id res chain seq x y z
N ARG A 1 25.27 -5.36 4.35
CA ARG A 1 25.02 -6.72 3.76
C ARG A 1 23.61 -6.88 3.15
N GLN A 2 22.64 -6.04 3.48
CA GLN A 2 21.31 -6.07 2.81
C GLN A 2 21.32 -5.43 1.40
N MET A 3 22.26 -4.58 1.08
CA MET A 3 22.46 -4.06 -0.27
C MET A 3 22.67 -5.17 -1.32
N CYS A 4 23.24 -6.30 -0.93
CA CYS A 4 23.51 -7.41 -1.83
C CYS A 4 22.28 -8.06 -2.48
N ILE A 5 21.06 -7.98 -1.90
CA ILE A 5 19.86 -8.58 -2.51
C ILE A 5 19.44 -7.72 -3.70
N ARG A 6 19.32 -6.42 -3.53
CA ARG A 6 18.90 -5.48 -4.58
C ARG A 6 19.92 -5.44 -5.72
N ASP A 7 21.20 -5.34 -5.38
CA ASP A 7 22.29 -5.33 -6.37
C ASP A 7 22.31 -6.63 -7.17
N ARG A 8 22.10 -7.79 -6.48
CA ARG A 8 22.05 -9.05 -7.19
C ARG A 8 20.85 -9.19 -8.11
N ILE A 9 19.67 -8.75 -7.68
CA ILE A 9 18.46 -8.79 -8.52
C ILE A 9 18.66 -7.91 -9.76
N SER A 10 19.29 -6.75 -9.64
CA SER A 10 19.53 -5.84 -10.75
C SER A 10 20.50 -6.40 -11.81
N THR A 11 21.30 -7.43 -11.47
CA THR A 11 22.20 -8.11 -12.40
C THR A 11 21.57 -9.31 -13.12
N LEU A 12 20.35 -9.70 -12.77
CA LEU A 12 19.64 -10.81 -13.38
C LEU A 12 18.86 -10.34 -14.61
N GLY A 13 18.89 -11.15 -15.67
CA GLY A 13 18.39 -10.74 -16.98
C GLY A 13 16.88 -10.89 -17.17
N ASN A 14 16.23 -11.77 -16.39
CA ASN A 14 14.83 -12.11 -16.58
C ASN A 14 14.12 -12.54 -15.29
N VAL A 15 12.78 -12.62 -15.35
CA VAL A 15 11.95 -13.00 -14.20
C VAL A 15 12.24 -14.42 -13.68
N PRO A 16 12.38 -15.46 -14.52
CA PRO A 16 12.77 -16.80 -14.07
C PRO A 16 14.05 -16.82 -13.24
N GLU A 17 15.08 -16.10 -13.66
CA GLU A 17 16.34 -16.02 -12.90
C GLU A 17 16.16 -15.36 -11.53
N VAL A 18 15.36 -14.28 -11.48
CA VAL A 18 15.02 -13.62 -10.21
C VAL A 18 14.27 -14.56 -9.28
N VAL A 19 13.26 -15.25 -9.79
CA VAL A 19 12.47 -16.21 -9.01
C VAL A 19 13.34 -17.37 -8.51
N ALA A 20 14.16 -17.95 -9.39
CA ALA A 20 15.09 -19.05 -9.02
C ALA A 20 16.09 -18.61 -7.95
N TRP A 21 16.58 -17.37 -8.04
CA TRP A 21 17.49 -16.84 -7.03
C TRP A 21 16.79 -16.55 -5.70
N LEU A 22 15.58 -15.98 -5.72
CA LEU A 22 14.79 -15.73 -4.52
C LEU A 22 14.39 -17.03 -3.82
N LYS A 23 14.03 -18.07 -4.55
CA LYS A 23 13.72 -19.40 -3.97
C LYS A 23 14.84 -19.98 -3.12
N LYS A 24 16.09 -19.66 -3.41
CA LYS A 24 17.26 -20.10 -2.62
C LYS A 24 17.35 -19.38 -1.26
N LYS A 25 16.55 -18.34 -1.03
CA LYS A 25 16.54 -17.61 0.24
C LYS A 25 15.45 -18.17 1.16
N PRO A 26 15.76 -18.49 2.44
CA PRO A 26 14.79 -19.12 3.35
C PRO A 26 13.47 -18.38 3.48
N SER A 27 13.50 -17.03 3.46
CA SER A 27 12.31 -16.19 3.59
C SER A 27 11.40 -16.24 2.36
N TYR A 28 11.96 -16.38 1.16
CA TYR A 28 11.21 -16.36 -0.10
C TYR A 28 10.92 -17.76 -0.65
N GLY A 29 11.77 -18.75 -0.34
CA GLY A 29 11.61 -20.11 -0.83
C GLY A 29 10.27 -20.74 -0.42
N LYS A 30 9.84 -20.50 0.82
CA LYS A 30 8.54 -20.96 1.32
C LYS A 30 7.36 -20.29 0.61
N VAL A 31 7.53 -19.03 0.23
CA VAL A 31 6.49 -18.19 -0.37
C VAL A 31 6.29 -18.51 -1.85
N LEU A 32 7.40 -18.64 -2.57
CA LEU A 32 7.40 -18.92 -4.01
C LEU A 32 7.09 -20.38 -4.32
N GLY A 33 7.23 -21.27 -3.32
CA GLY A 33 6.84 -22.67 -3.44
C GLY A 33 7.65 -23.48 -4.44
N ASN A 34 7.12 -24.66 -4.81
CA ASN A 34 7.77 -25.60 -5.71
C ASN A 34 7.38 -25.45 -7.18
N GLU A 35 6.67 -24.37 -7.54
CA GLU A 35 6.30 -24.14 -8.94
C GLU A 35 7.52 -23.87 -9.81
N ASN A 36 7.37 -24.21 -11.10
CA ASN A 36 8.42 -24.00 -12.07
C ASN A 36 8.64 -22.50 -12.31
N GLU A 37 9.83 -22.02 -12.06
CA GLU A 37 10.22 -20.62 -12.25
C GLU A 37 10.04 -20.13 -13.69
N ASN A 38 10.16 -21.03 -14.67
CA ASN A 38 10.03 -20.68 -16.09
C ASN A 38 8.58 -20.38 -16.52
N THR A 39 7.60 -20.83 -15.74
CA THR A 39 6.18 -20.59 -16.01
C THR A 39 5.60 -19.47 -15.13
N MET A 40 6.34 -18.99 -14.14
CA MET A 40 5.88 -17.97 -13.22
C MET A 40 6.05 -16.57 -13.82
N HIS A 41 4.94 -15.87 -14.05
CA HIS A 41 4.97 -14.48 -14.49
C HIS A 41 5.29 -13.53 -13.32
N ARG A 42 5.84 -12.36 -13.65
CA ARG A 42 6.22 -11.32 -12.67
C ARG A 42 5.08 -11.00 -11.70
N GLY A 43 3.87 -10.77 -12.19
CA GLY A 43 2.70 -10.47 -11.37
C GLY A 43 2.37 -11.57 -10.35
N GLN A 44 2.51 -12.84 -10.74
CA GLN A 44 2.30 -13.98 -9.84
C GLN A 44 3.35 -14.01 -8.72
N ALA A 45 4.62 -13.77 -9.05
CA ALA A 45 5.69 -13.71 -8.06
C ALA A 45 5.48 -12.55 -7.07
N GLU A 46 5.17 -11.36 -7.58
CA GLU A 46 4.88 -10.17 -6.78
C GLU A 46 3.65 -10.39 -5.88
N GLY A 47 2.56 -10.97 -6.39
CA GLY A 47 1.35 -11.26 -5.62
C GLY A 47 1.62 -12.24 -4.48
N ARG A 48 2.43 -13.29 -4.71
CA ARG A 48 2.83 -14.23 -3.65
C ARG A 48 3.65 -13.56 -2.56
N ILE A 49 4.61 -12.72 -2.93
CA ILE A 49 5.43 -11.97 -1.98
C ILE A 49 4.54 -11.01 -1.17
N LYS A 50 3.61 -10.31 -1.80
CA LYS A 50 2.64 -9.44 -1.11
C LYS A 50 1.79 -10.22 -0.12
N ARG A 51 1.19 -11.35 -0.53
CA ARG A 51 0.39 -12.20 0.38
C ARG A 51 1.18 -12.70 1.58
N SER A 52 2.44 -13.08 1.37
CA SER A 52 3.34 -13.46 2.47
C SER A 52 3.58 -12.32 3.45
N PHE A 53 3.78 -11.12 2.94
CA PHE A 53 3.94 -9.94 3.76
C PHE A 53 2.70 -9.68 4.64
N TYR A 54 1.49 -9.81 4.09
CA TYR A 54 0.26 -9.68 4.86
C TYR A 54 0.08 -10.80 5.89
N ALA A 55 0.52 -12.02 5.56
CA ALA A 55 0.53 -13.12 6.52
C ALA A 55 1.48 -12.85 7.69
N ASP A 56 2.65 -12.26 7.44
CA ASP A 56 3.57 -11.87 8.50
C ASP A 56 3.05 -10.69 9.32
N PHE A 57 2.38 -9.72 8.69
CA PHE A 57 1.66 -8.66 9.40
C PHE A 57 0.59 -9.23 10.35
N SER A 58 -0.19 -10.21 9.89
CA SER A 58 -1.21 -10.87 10.73
C SER A 58 -0.61 -11.61 11.91
N LYS A 59 0.59 -12.21 11.76
CA LYS A 59 1.32 -12.83 12.87
C LYS A 59 1.76 -11.76 13.87
N LEU A 60 2.38 -10.68 13.39
CA LEU A 60 2.81 -9.57 14.24
C LEU A 60 1.63 -9.02 15.04
N TYR A 61 0.50 -8.77 14.37
CA TYR A 61 -0.72 -8.29 15.01
C TYR A 61 -1.23 -9.23 16.12
N ARG A 62 -1.15 -10.55 15.90
CA ARG A 62 -1.57 -11.55 16.91
C ARG A 62 -0.76 -11.47 18.19
N PHE A 63 0.55 -11.24 18.10
CA PHE A 63 1.44 -11.18 19.26
C PHE A 63 1.56 -9.79 19.86
N SER A 64 0.92 -8.78 19.29
CA SER A 64 0.95 -7.40 19.76
C SER A 64 -0.04 -7.17 20.90
N ASN A 65 0.32 -6.27 21.82
CA ASN A 65 -0.58 -5.74 22.86
C ASN A 65 -1.58 -4.72 22.25
N MET A 66 -2.50 -4.21 23.04
CA MET A 66 -3.56 -3.31 22.56
C MET A 66 -3.01 -2.01 21.96
N GLU A 67 -2.02 -1.39 22.60
CA GLU A 67 -1.38 -0.16 22.10
C GLU A 67 -0.70 -0.37 20.74
N GLN A 68 0.03 -1.48 20.63
CA GLN A 68 0.68 -1.88 19.38
C GLN A 68 -0.33 -2.23 18.28
N ARG A 69 -1.45 -2.87 18.60
CA ARG A 69 -2.53 -3.15 17.64
C ARG A 69 -3.15 -1.87 17.11
N ASN A 70 -3.46 -0.90 17.97
CA ASN A 70 -3.98 0.39 17.54
C ASN A 70 -3.03 1.10 16.57
N PHE A 71 -1.73 1.02 16.82
CA PHE A 71 -0.72 1.52 15.90
C PHE A 71 -0.69 0.74 14.59
N LEU A 72 -0.73 -0.60 14.64
CA LEU A 72 -0.73 -1.46 13.46
C LEU A 72 -1.98 -1.24 12.60
N ASP A 73 -3.16 -1.03 13.20
CA ASP A 73 -4.40 -0.69 12.49
C ASP A 73 -4.24 0.65 11.74
N THR A 74 -3.62 1.63 12.38
CA THR A 74 -3.33 2.91 11.72
C THR A 74 -2.31 2.75 10.60
N TYR A 75 -1.28 1.96 10.82
CA TYR A 75 -0.27 1.66 9.81
C TYR A 75 -0.85 0.87 8.63
N PHE A 76 -1.81 -0.03 8.87
CA PHE A 76 -2.49 -0.82 7.84
C PHE A 76 -3.25 0.05 6.83
N ARG A 77 -3.72 1.22 7.23
CA ARG A 77 -4.37 2.20 6.31
C ARG A 77 -3.52 2.59 5.12
N ARG A 78 -2.19 2.44 5.23
CA ARG A 78 -1.29 2.63 4.08
C ARG A 78 -1.63 1.68 2.93
N TYR A 79 -1.99 0.45 3.25
CA TYR A 79 -2.36 -0.55 2.23
C TYR A 79 -3.75 -0.27 1.67
N GLU A 80 -4.68 0.19 2.51
CA GLU A 80 -5.99 0.65 2.05
C GLU A 80 -5.85 1.80 1.05
N ILE A 81 -5.03 2.79 1.37
CA ILE A 81 -4.75 3.92 0.49
C ILE A 81 -4.05 3.48 -0.80
N THR A 82 -3.09 2.57 -0.72
CA THR A 82 -2.44 2.04 -1.92
C THR A 82 -3.45 1.34 -2.83
N CYS A 83 -4.31 0.53 -2.27
CA CYS A 83 -5.39 -0.12 -3.00
C CYS A 83 -6.37 0.90 -3.60
N LEU A 84 -6.77 1.90 -2.81
CA LEU A 84 -7.68 2.95 -3.25
C LEU A 84 -7.09 3.79 -4.40
N LYS A 85 -5.79 4.10 -4.37
CA LYS A 85 -5.11 4.77 -5.49
C LYS A 85 -5.17 3.95 -6.78
N ASN A 86 -4.97 2.63 -6.70
CA ASN A 86 -5.08 1.75 -7.86
C ASN A 86 -6.51 1.77 -8.43
N ILE A 87 -7.54 1.77 -7.56
CA ILE A 87 -8.94 1.85 -7.97
C ILE A 87 -9.22 3.20 -8.64
N VAL A 88 -8.79 4.31 -8.04
CA VAL A 88 -8.92 5.66 -8.63
C VAL A 88 -8.22 5.73 -9.99
N GLN A 89 -7.01 5.19 -10.09
CA GLN A 89 -6.29 5.12 -11.35
C GLN A 89 -7.05 4.30 -12.40
N ALA A 90 -7.61 3.15 -12.00
CA ALA A 90 -8.41 2.29 -12.89
C ALA A 90 -9.61 3.05 -13.46
N ILE A 91 -10.34 3.78 -12.62
CA ILE A 91 -11.50 4.58 -13.01
C ILE A 91 -11.08 5.72 -13.96
N LEU A 92 -10.05 6.48 -13.60
CA LEU A 92 -9.61 7.65 -14.38
C LEU A 92 -8.93 7.28 -15.71
N SER A 93 -8.34 6.08 -15.82
CA SER A 93 -7.68 5.60 -17.05
C SER A 93 -8.52 4.60 -17.85
N ASP A 94 -9.77 4.33 -17.44
CA ASP A 94 -10.65 3.32 -18.05
C ASP A 94 -9.94 1.96 -18.22
N SER A 95 -9.21 1.54 -17.18
CA SER A 95 -8.39 0.32 -17.19
C SER A 95 -8.75 -0.62 -16.04
N PRO A 96 -9.78 -1.49 -16.20
CA PRO A 96 -10.29 -2.33 -15.11
C PRO A 96 -9.25 -3.28 -14.49
N THR A 97 -8.23 -3.68 -15.25
CA THR A 97 -7.16 -4.56 -14.76
C THR A 97 -6.36 -3.96 -13.60
N LEU A 98 -6.33 -2.64 -13.46
CA LEU A 98 -5.67 -1.96 -12.35
C LEU A 98 -6.46 -2.07 -11.04
N ALA A 99 -7.75 -2.38 -11.11
CA ALA A 99 -8.61 -2.58 -9.95
C ALA A 99 -8.59 -4.02 -9.41
N ASP A 100 -7.66 -4.88 -9.86
CA ASP A 100 -7.50 -6.21 -9.28
C ASP A 100 -7.05 -6.13 -7.82
N VAL A 101 -7.93 -6.57 -6.94
CA VAL A 101 -7.74 -6.53 -5.48
C VAL A 101 -7.56 -7.91 -4.86
N SER A 102 -7.41 -8.96 -5.68
CA SER A 102 -7.32 -10.35 -5.22
C SER A 102 -6.20 -10.59 -4.20
N ASP A 103 -5.06 -9.91 -4.36
CA ASP A 103 -3.93 -10.01 -3.45
C ASP A 103 -4.20 -9.41 -2.05
N TYR A 104 -5.23 -8.57 -1.92
CA TYR A 104 -5.55 -7.85 -0.69
C TYR A 104 -6.71 -8.47 0.10
N GLU A 105 -7.55 -9.31 -0.51
CA GLU A 105 -8.81 -9.78 0.06
C GLU A 105 -8.67 -10.40 1.45
N GLU A 106 -7.74 -11.34 1.61
CA GLU A 106 -7.56 -12.03 2.89
C GLU A 106 -7.08 -11.09 4.01
N ALA A 107 -6.17 -10.19 3.70
CA ALA A 107 -5.62 -9.24 4.67
C ALA A 107 -6.66 -8.20 5.09
N PHE A 108 -7.41 -7.68 4.12
CA PHE A 108 -8.45 -6.68 4.39
C PHE A 108 -9.62 -7.27 5.19
N ALA A 109 -10.03 -8.50 4.90
CA ALA A 109 -11.07 -9.17 5.67
C ALA A 109 -10.69 -9.34 7.16
N LYS A 110 -9.40 -9.40 7.48
CA LYS A 110 -8.90 -9.58 8.85
C LYS A 110 -8.62 -8.28 9.59
N HIS A 111 -8.19 -7.24 8.87
CA HIS A 111 -7.58 -6.05 9.49
C HIS A 111 -8.23 -4.73 9.07
N SER A 112 -9.26 -4.77 8.25
CA SER A 112 -9.88 -3.56 7.71
C SER A 112 -11.39 -3.67 7.60
N ALA A 113 -12.08 -2.57 7.88
CA ALA A 113 -13.50 -2.39 7.58
C ALA A 113 -13.72 -1.77 6.18
N PHE A 114 -12.66 -1.59 5.38
CA PHE A 114 -12.72 -1.02 4.04
C PHE A 114 -13.53 -1.94 3.10
N PRO A 115 -14.56 -1.42 2.39
CA PRO A 115 -15.43 -2.22 1.53
C PRO A 115 -14.73 -2.56 0.20
N LEU A 116 -13.65 -3.34 0.26
CA LEU A 116 -12.71 -3.62 -0.82
C LEU A 116 -13.38 -4.01 -2.13
N LYS A 117 -14.25 -5.03 -2.10
CA LYS A 117 -14.91 -5.56 -3.32
C LYS A 117 -15.85 -4.54 -3.95
N LYS A 118 -16.63 -3.84 -3.11
CA LYS A 118 -17.54 -2.80 -3.60
C LYS A 118 -16.78 -1.62 -4.18
N ALA A 119 -15.68 -1.21 -3.56
CA ALA A 119 -14.83 -0.15 -4.06
C ALA A 119 -14.16 -0.54 -5.39
N ALA A 120 -13.67 -1.78 -5.52
CA ALA A 120 -13.05 -2.27 -6.75
C ALA A 120 -14.03 -2.44 -7.93
N SER A 121 -15.34 -2.60 -7.65
CA SER A 121 -16.38 -2.68 -8.67
C SER A 121 -16.98 -1.32 -9.06
N ALA A 122 -16.50 -0.23 -8.48
CA ALA A 122 -16.97 1.11 -8.86
C ALA A 122 -16.48 1.47 -10.28
N ASP A 123 -17.40 1.95 -11.10
CA ASP A 123 -17.18 2.35 -12.49
C ASP A 123 -16.94 3.85 -12.67
N SER A 124 -17.24 4.64 -11.64
CA SER A 124 -17.09 6.07 -11.65
C SER A 124 -16.63 6.60 -10.30
N MET A 125 -16.09 7.83 -10.29
CA MET A 125 -15.68 8.49 -9.05
C MET A 125 -16.87 8.77 -8.13
N GLU A 126 -18.03 9.06 -8.68
CA GLU A 126 -19.28 9.26 -7.93
C GLU A 126 -19.71 7.99 -7.20
N THR A 127 -19.68 6.85 -7.91
CA THR A 127 -19.96 5.53 -7.33
C THR A 127 -18.96 5.20 -6.24
N LEU A 128 -17.66 5.43 -6.47
CA LEU A 128 -16.61 5.19 -5.48
C LEU A 128 -16.81 6.04 -4.22
N VAL A 129 -17.08 7.33 -4.36
CA VAL A 129 -17.36 8.24 -3.22
C VAL A 129 -18.58 7.76 -2.43
N SER A 130 -19.64 7.32 -3.13
CA SER A 130 -20.85 6.78 -2.48
C SER A 130 -20.55 5.51 -1.68
N VAL A 131 -19.81 4.56 -2.26
CA VAL A 131 -19.40 3.30 -1.58
C VAL A 131 -18.56 3.58 -0.34
N LEU A 132 -17.76 4.63 -0.37
CA LEU A 132 -16.85 5.00 0.71
C LEU A 132 -17.42 6.02 1.70
N SER A 133 -18.71 6.40 1.59
CA SER A 133 -19.35 7.46 2.40
C SER A 133 -19.17 7.26 3.90
N ASP A 134 -19.22 6.03 4.39
CA ASP A 134 -19.08 5.67 5.81
C ASP A 134 -17.62 5.44 6.22
N THR A 135 -16.67 5.72 5.33
CA THR A 135 -15.24 5.63 5.61
C THR A 135 -14.60 7.02 5.65
N PRO A 136 -13.44 7.17 6.31
CA PRO A 136 -12.73 8.45 6.30
C PRO A 136 -12.28 8.89 4.90
N TYR A 137 -12.23 7.97 3.94
CA TYR A 137 -11.80 8.23 2.57
C TYR A 137 -12.87 8.92 1.72
N GLY A 138 -14.16 8.66 1.98
CA GLY A 138 -15.26 9.26 1.23
C GLY A 138 -15.23 10.80 1.28
N ASP A 139 -14.98 11.38 2.46
CA ASP A 139 -14.87 12.83 2.61
C ASP A 139 -13.63 13.41 1.89
N VAL A 140 -12.52 12.67 1.89
CA VAL A 140 -11.30 13.09 1.18
C VAL A 140 -11.56 13.15 -0.32
N LEU A 141 -12.11 12.08 -0.90
CA LEU A 141 -12.39 11.99 -2.33
C LEU A 141 -13.46 13.01 -2.76
N ARG A 142 -14.52 13.19 -1.95
CA ARG A 142 -15.58 14.17 -2.22
C ARG A 142 -15.04 15.60 -2.27
N LYS A 143 -14.13 15.97 -1.38
CA LYS A 143 -13.48 17.30 -1.38
C LYS A 143 -12.65 17.52 -2.63
N VAL A 144 -11.90 16.52 -3.09
CA VAL A 144 -11.12 16.61 -4.34
C VAL A 144 -12.06 16.76 -5.53
N ALA A 145 -13.08 15.91 -5.66
CA ALA A 145 -14.07 15.99 -6.74
C ALA A 145 -14.77 17.36 -6.76
N GLY A 146 -15.12 17.89 -5.59
CA GLY A 146 -15.80 19.20 -5.45
C GLY A 146 -14.91 20.42 -5.73
N SER A 147 -13.57 20.26 -5.75
CA SER A 147 -12.64 21.35 -6.11
C SER A 147 -12.51 21.59 -7.62
N GLY A 148 -13.18 20.79 -8.44
CA GLY A 148 -13.07 20.84 -9.90
C GLY A 148 -11.80 20.16 -10.44
N SER A 149 -11.02 19.57 -9.57
CA SER A 149 -9.83 18.82 -9.97
C SER A 149 -10.20 17.40 -10.43
N THR A 150 -9.63 16.97 -11.54
CA THR A 150 -9.92 15.68 -12.17
C THR A 150 -8.66 14.86 -12.40
N THR A 151 -7.50 15.30 -11.88
CA THR A 151 -6.25 14.62 -12.12
C THR A 151 -6.01 13.52 -11.09
N LEU A 152 -5.40 12.41 -11.54
CA LEU A 152 -4.98 11.32 -10.65
C LEU A 152 -4.07 11.84 -9.51
N PHE A 153 -3.20 12.80 -9.84
CA PHE A 153 -2.28 13.39 -8.88
C PHE A 153 -2.99 14.02 -7.67
N ASP A 154 -4.10 14.75 -7.90
CA ASP A 154 -4.82 15.42 -6.82
C ASP A 154 -5.45 14.43 -5.84
N TYR A 155 -6.00 13.34 -6.36
CA TYR A 155 -6.52 12.25 -5.53
C TYR A 155 -5.43 11.54 -4.75
N GLU A 156 -4.32 11.17 -5.41
CA GLU A 156 -3.18 10.53 -4.75
C GLU A 156 -2.59 11.41 -3.66
N PHE A 157 -2.41 12.70 -3.94
CA PHE A 157 -1.88 13.66 -2.99
C PHE A 157 -2.80 13.84 -1.78
N ALA A 158 -4.10 14.01 -2.00
CA ALA A 158 -5.06 14.15 -0.92
C ALA A 158 -5.11 12.92 -0.01
N LEU A 159 -5.06 11.71 -0.57
CA LEU A 159 -5.02 10.46 0.16
C LEU A 159 -3.73 10.30 0.98
N ASP A 160 -2.57 10.66 0.41
CA ASP A 160 -1.30 10.63 1.14
C ASP A 160 -1.29 11.64 2.29
N MET A 161 -1.76 12.87 2.04
CA MET A 161 -1.87 13.89 3.07
C MET A 161 -2.82 13.47 4.20
N PHE A 162 -3.94 12.82 3.87
CA PHE A 162 -4.84 12.26 4.87
C PHE A 162 -4.13 11.22 5.73
N TYR A 163 -3.44 10.24 5.10
CA TYR A 163 -2.73 9.18 5.79
C TYR A 163 -1.68 9.72 6.77
N PHE A 164 -0.79 10.58 6.29
CA PHE A 164 0.30 11.07 7.12
C PHE A 164 -0.18 11.97 8.26
N ARG A 165 -1.23 12.76 8.05
CA ARG A 165 -1.85 13.56 9.11
C ARG A 165 -2.49 12.67 10.18
N ASP A 166 -3.23 11.65 9.79
CA ASP A 166 -3.86 10.70 10.74
C ASP A 166 -2.80 9.91 11.49
N LEU A 167 -1.81 9.36 10.80
CA LEU A 167 -0.69 8.62 11.39
C LEU A 167 0.07 9.50 12.41
N TRP A 168 0.44 10.73 12.01
CA TRP A 168 1.16 11.66 12.88
C TRP A 168 0.40 12.01 14.15
N LYS A 169 -0.91 12.26 14.00
CA LYS A 169 -1.80 12.57 15.13
C LYS A 169 -1.92 11.39 16.09
N ARG A 170 -2.12 10.17 15.55
CA ARG A 170 -2.30 8.96 16.36
C ARG A 170 -1.03 8.54 17.05
N VAL A 171 0.10 8.55 16.38
CA VAL A 171 1.40 8.23 16.97
C VAL A 171 1.69 9.13 18.17
N ARG A 172 1.41 10.44 18.04
CA ARG A 172 1.60 11.39 19.15
C ARG A 172 0.66 11.15 20.34
N LYS A 173 -0.53 10.65 20.09
CA LYS A 173 -1.55 10.44 21.14
C LYS A 173 -1.45 9.08 21.80
N GLU A 174 -1.13 8.05 21.04
CA GLU A 174 -1.35 6.65 21.43
C GLU A 174 -0.07 5.93 21.82
N LEU A 175 1.10 6.34 21.32
CA LEU A 175 2.37 5.69 21.64
C LEU A 175 3.10 6.31 22.84
N LYS A 176 3.79 5.47 23.60
CA LYS A 176 4.70 5.89 24.66
C LYS A 176 5.88 6.68 24.11
N LYS A 177 6.55 7.44 24.96
CA LYS A 177 7.58 8.41 24.56
C LYS A 177 8.67 7.80 23.67
N GLU A 178 9.23 6.66 24.07
CA GLU A 178 10.34 6.02 23.36
C GLU A 178 9.93 5.49 21.99
N ASP A 179 8.83 4.72 21.94
CA ASP A 179 8.27 4.20 20.69
C ASP A 179 7.80 5.33 19.77
N ARG A 180 7.21 6.38 20.35
CA ARG A 180 6.74 7.55 19.62
C ARG A 180 7.86 8.28 18.91
N GLU A 181 8.99 8.52 19.57
CA GLU A 181 10.12 9.22 18.98
C GLU A 181 10.69 8.44 17.78
N ALA A 182 10.91 7.13 17.93
CA ALA A 182 11.39 6.27 16.86
C ALA A 182 10.46 6.23 15.65
N VAL A 183 9.12 6.11 15.90
CA VAL A 183 8.14 6.09 14.82
C VAL A 183 8.03 7.46 14.13
N LEU A 184 8.03 8.57 14.88
CA LEU A 184 7.96 9.91 14.29
C LEU A 184 9.20 10.23 13.44
N GLU A 185 10.38 9.80 13.86
CA GLU A 185 11.60 9.93 13.04
C GLU A 185 11.47 9.17 11.72
N SER A 186 11.06 7.90 11.77
CA SER A 186 10.85 7.07 10.57
C SER A 186 9.78 7.64 9.63
N VAL A 187 8.66 8.11 10.19
CA VAL A 187 7.58 8.75 9.43
C VAL A 187 8.04 10.08 8.83
N GLY A 188 8.80 10.88 9.58
CA GLY A 188 9.38 12.13 9.11
C GLY A 188 10.26 11.93 7.88
N VAL A 189 11.20 10.98 7.93
CA VAL A 189 12.04 10.63 6.76
C VAL A 189 11.20 10.20 5.56
N THR A 190 10.12 9.46 5.79
CA THR A 190 9.21 9.06 4.70
C THR A 190 8.51 10.26 4.08
N ILE A 191 8.00 11.18 4.89
CA ILE A 191 7.35 12.42 4.44
C ILE A 191 8.34 13.29 3.65
N ASP A 192 9.54 13.47 4.15
CA ASP A 192 10.58 14.26 3.47
C ASP A 192 10.94 13.66 2.10
N THR A 193 11.07 12.34 2.04
CA THR A 193 11.32 11.63 0.77
C THR A 193 10.19 11.86 -0.24
N LEU A 194 8.93 11.77 0.19
CA LEU A 194 7.77 12.04 -0.66
C LEU A 194 7.71 13.50 -1.10
N ASN A 195 7.99 14.44 -0.20
CA ASN A 195 8.03 15.87 -0.53
C ASN A 195 9.08 16.15 -1.62
N LEU A 196 10.26 15.54 -1.52
CA LEU A 196 11.30 15.65 -2.56
C LEU A 196 10.84 15.08 -3.90
N GLN A 197 10.15 13.92 -3.88
CA GLN A 197 9.58 13.34 -5.09
C GLN A 197 8.51 14.25 -5.71
N TRP A 198 7.64 14.85 -4.92
CA TRP A 198 6.60 15.75 -5.40
C TRP A 198 7.18 17.04 -5.98
N ILE A 199 8.17 17.65 -5.30
CA ILE A 199 8.89 18.83 -5.82
C ILE A 199 9.57 18.50 -7.16
N TYR A 200 10.22 17.35 -7.26
CA TYR A 200 10.88 16.91 -8.49
C TYR A 200 9.86 16.72 -9.63
N ARG A 201 8.74 16.04 -9.36
CA ARG A 201 7.67 15.83 -10.34
C ARG A 201 7.04 17.16 -10.77
N ALA A 202 6.73 18.05 -9.83
CA ALA A 202 6.18 19.36 -10.13
C ALA A 202 7.09 20.17 -11.05
N LYS A 203 8.40 20.19 -10.80
CA LYS A 203 9.37 20.91 -11.65
C LYS A 203 9.58 20.29 -13.01
N ARG A 204 9.33 18.98 -13.18
CA ARG A 204 9.61 18.28 -14.43
C ARG A 204 8.41 18.19 -15.36
N TYR A 205 7.19 18.18 -14.83
CA TYR A 205 5.97 17.87 -15.58
C TYR A 205 4.92 18.97 -15.54
N TYR A 206 5.11 20.00 -14.71
CA TYR A 206 4.28 21.19 -14.58
C TYR A 206 5.15 22.45 -14.59
#